data_4de50995fdcbeb729bb2b07901a2ebb0
#
_entry.id   4de50995fdcbeb729bb2b07901a2ebb0
#
_cell.length_a   1.000
_cell.length_b   1.000
_cell.length_c   1.000
_cell.angle_alpha   90.00
_cell.angle_beta   90.00
_cell.angle_gamma   90.00
#
_symmetry.space_group_name_H-M   'P 1'
#
loop_
_entity.id
_entity.type
_entity.pdbx_description
1 polymer ?
#
loop_
_entity_poly.entity_id
_entity_poly.type
_entity_poly.pdbx_seq_one_letter_code
_entity_poly.pdbx_strand_id
1 'polypeptide(L)'
;MPDAQHIYLAIDLKSFFASVECVERGLDPLSTNLVVADASRTEKTICLAVSPSLKAYGIAGRARLFEVVQRVREINRERARHAPGGRLVGKSHFDAELKARPELAVDYVVAPPHMSRYVSYSARIYGVYLRYIAPEDIYAYSIDEVFIDATPYLDTYKLTPHQLAVKLIREVLAETGITATAGIGTNLYLAKVAMDVVAKHVEADADGVRIAELDEMSYRRKLWNYQPITKFWRIGKGIARKLATHGMYTMGDVARQSLRNDELLYKMFGVNAELLIDHAWGWEPCTMAHIKAYRPTSKSLSRGQVLHQAYNVTQARVVMREMVDEMALTLLDKRLLTNQLVIDVGYDRESINLPDFWQVYHGDIVADHYGRSVPRPARATANLADNTSSAHLMAEAVMRAFDEVVNPHLLVRRMNLTANHVVTEQYASNKARSRVVQLDLFTDYEQLERERAAERERLERERRVQQTMLNIKKTFGKNAILKGLNFADGATTIERNSQIGGHKA
;
A
#
# COMPACT_ATOMS: atom_id res chain seq x y z
N MET A 1 22.48 -1.89 -33.09
CA MET A 1 21.31 -2.65 -33.56
C MET A 1 20.10 -1.86 -33.06
N PRO A 2 19.04 -1.68 -33.84
CA PRO A 2 17.83 -1.08 -33.27
C PRO A 2 17.43 -1.97 -32.09
N ASP A 3 17.14 -1.35 -30.94
CA ASP A 3 16.68 -2.07 -29.75
C ASP A 3 15.52 -2.96 -30.14
N ALA A 4 15.65 -4.26 -29.87
CA ALA A 4 14.58 -5.21 -30.16
C ALA A 4 13.33 -4.73 -29.45
N GLN A 5 12.22 -4.60 -30.17
CA GLN A 5 10.96 -4.14 -29.61
C GLN A 5 10.54 -5.10 -28.50
N HIS A 6 10.56 -4.61 -27.24
CA HIS A 6 10.13 -5.39 -26.09
C HIS A 6 8.62 -5.60 -26.11
N ILE A 7 8.20 -6.73 -25.56
CA ILE A 7 6.79 -7.04 -25.28
C ILE A 7 6.64 -7.32 -23.80
N TYR A 8 5.84 -6.50 -23.14
CA TYR A 8 5.56 -6.64 -21.71
C TYR A 8 4.13 -7.09 -21.47
N LEU A 9 3.95 -7.95 -20.48
CA LEU A 9 2.65 -8.32 -19.93
C LEU A 9 2.48 -7.66 -18.57
N ALA A 10 1.32 -7.09 -18.30
CA ALA A 10 0.84 -6.74 -16.97
C ALA A 10 -0.33 -7.67 -16.64
N ILE A 11 -0.29 -8.40 -15.53
CA ILE A 11 -1.33 -9.35 -15.13
C ILE A 11 -1.83 -8.97 -13.72
N ASP A 12 -3.15 -8.81 -13.57
CA ASP A 12 -3.84 -8.44 -12.31
C ASP A 12 -4.90 -9.50 -11.97
N LEU A 13 -4.81 -10.07 -10.77
CA LEU A 13 -5.74 -11.10 -10.29
C LEU A 13 -7.10 -10.49 -9.97
N LYS A 14 -8.14 -11.09 -10.51
CA LYS A 14 -9.48 -10.51 -10.44
C LYS A 14 -10.05 -10.48 -9.02
N SER A 15 -10.21 -9.27 -8.46
CA SER A 15 -10.75 -9.06 -7.10
C SER A 15 -10.06 -9.96 -6.05
N PHE A 16 -8.75 -10.08 -6.09
CA PHE A 16 -7.93 -11.13 -5.50
C PHE A 16 -8.38 -11.61 -4.12
N PHE A 17 -8.47 -10.74 -3.12
CA PHE A 17 -8.85 -11.17 -1.76
C PHE A 17 -10.27 -11.75 -1.71
N ALA A 18 -11.21 -11.18 -2.49
CA ALA A 18 -12.57 -11.72 -2.56
C ALA A 18 -12.59 -13.09 -3.28
N SER A 19 -11.77 -13.24 -4.33
CA SER A 19 -11.64 -14.52 -5.04
C SER A 19 -11.05 -15.61 -4.16
N VAL A 20 -9.99 -15.30 -3.38
CA VAL A 20 -9.43 -16.24 -2.40
C VAL A 20 -10.49 -16.67 -1.38
N GLU A 21 -11.27 -15.71 -0.84
CA GLU A 21 -12.32 -16.02 0.14
C GLU A 21 -13.47 -16.85 -0.45
N CYS A 22 -13.79 -16.67 -1.73
CA CYS A 22 -14.75 -17.52 -2.43
C CYS A 22 -14.20 -18.94 -2.60
N VAL A 23 -13.01 -19.11 -3.17
CA VAL A 23 -12.39 -20.43 -3.40
C VAL A 23 -12.28 -21.23 -2.11
N GLU A 24 -11.83 -20.62 -1.03
CA GLU A 24 -11.71 -21.26 0.29
C GLU A 24 -13.05 -21.73 0.89
N ARG A 25 -14.17 -21.19 0.39
CA ARG A 25 -15.53 -21.59 0.78
C ARG A 25 -16.20 -22.51 -0.23
N GLY A 26 -15.50 -22.93 -1.29
CA GLY A 26 -16.08 -23.70 -2.38
C GLY A 26 -17.10 -22.92 -3.21
N LEU A 27 -16.97 -21.58 -3.26
CA LEU A 27 -17.84 -20.67 -4.00
C LEU A 27 -17.15 -20.18 -5.28
N ASP A 28 -17.93 -19.92 -6.32
CA ASP A 28 -17.39 -19.33 -7.56
C ASP A 28 -17.07 -17.85 -7.37
N PRO A 29 -15.79 -17.41 -7.60
CA PRO A 29 -15.38 -16.03 -7.45
C PRO A 29 -16.07 -15.03 -8.37
N LEU A 30 -16.53 -15.48 -9.54
CA LEU A 30 -17.11 -14.58 -10.56
C LEU A 30 -18.59 -14.29 -10.33
N SER A 31 -19.33 -15.26 -9.77
CA SER A 31 -20.78 -15.19 -9.64
C SER A 31 -21.29 -15.05 -8.19
N THR A 32 -20.40 -15.14 -7.19
CA THR A 32 -20.78 -14.98 -5.78
C THR A 32 -20.63 -13.53 -5.31
N ASN A 33 -21.68 -13.00 -4.70
CA ASN A 33 -21.63 -11.68 -4.05
C ASN A 33 -20.90 -11.79 -2.70
N LEU A 34 -19.71 -11.21 -2.61
CA LEU A 34 -18.88 -11.26 -1.41
C LEU A 34 -18.08 -9.95 -1.25
N VAL A 35 -17.94 -9.51 0.00
CA VAL A 35 -17.00 -8.45 0.40
C VAL A 35 -16.04 -8.99 1.45
N VAL A 36 -14.78 -8.54 1.37
CA VAL A 36 -13.78 -8.80 2.41
C VAL A 36 -13.70 -7.58 3.33
N ALA A 37 -14.22 -7.72 4.54
CA ALA A 37 -14.25 -6.63 5.50
C ALA A 37 -14.23 -7.15 6.94
N ASP A 38 -13.56 -6.44 7.85
CA ASP A 38 -13.60 -6.73 9.29
C ASP A 38 -14.81 -6.06 9.94
N ALA A 39 -15.95 -6.74 9.91
CA ALA A 39 -17.19 -6.26 10.50
C ALA A 39 -17.12 -6.11 12.04
N SER A 40 -16.14 -6.75 12.72
CA SER A 40 -15.96 -6.63 14.17
C SER A 40 -15.47 -5.23 14.59
N ARG A 41 -14.92 -4.44 13.66
CA ARG A 41 -14.45 -3.09 13.95
C ARG A 41 -15.61 -2.08 13.99
N THR A 42 -16.14 -1.74 12.85
CA THR A 42 -17.30 -0.85 12.67
C THR A 42 -17.82 -0.94 11.24
N GLU A 43 -19.05 -0.53 10.98
CA GLU A 43 -19.57 -0.40 9.59
C GLU A 43 -18.81 0.63 8.74
N LYS A 44 -17.98 1.48 9.36
CA LYS A 44 -17.11 2.44 8.64
C LYS A 44 -15.82 1.80 8.11
N THR A 45 -15.59 0.50 8.38
CA THR A 45 -14.42 -0.23 7.88
C THR A 45 -14.41 -0.22 6.35
N ILE A 46 -13.20 -0.14 5.76
CA ILE A 46 -13.03 -0.23 4.31
C ILE A 46 -13.03 -1.70 3.92
N CYS A 47 -13.81 -2.06 2.92
CA CYS A 47 -13.71 -3.36 2.29
C CYS A 47 -12.37 -3.48 1.57
N LEU A 48 -11.61 -4.51 1.86
CA LEU A 48 -10.34 -4.79 1.19
C LEU A 48 -10.54 -5.23 -0.25
N ALA A 49 -11.64 -5.95 -0.51
CA ALA A 49 -12.07 -6.36 -1.83
C ALA A 49 -13.59 -6.53 -1.88
N VAL A 50 -14.11 -6.42 -3.10
CA VAL A 50 -15.49 -6.66 -3.48
C VAL A 50 -15.50 -7.61 -4.67
N SER A 51 -16.33 -8.65 -4.67
CA SER A 51 -16.40 -9.61 -5.78
C SER A 51 -16.86 -8.97 -7.10
N PRO A 52 -16.55 -9.58 -8.25
CA PRO A 52 -16.94 -9.05 -9.55
C PRO A 52 -18.46 -8.91 -9.71
N SER A 53 -19.23 -9.90 -9.28
CA SER A 53 -20.70 -9.88 -9.32
C SER A 53 -21.27 -8.72 -8.52
N LEU A 54 -20.75 -8.48 -7.32
CA LEU A 54 -21.23 -7.38 -6.47
C LEU A 54 -20.79 -6.01 -6.99
N LYS A 55 -19.62 -5.91 -7.65
CA LYS A 55 -19.20 -4.67 -8.37
C LYS A 55 -20.14 -4.32 -9.53
N ALA A 56 -20.76 -5.31 -10.17
CA ALA A 56 -21.72 -5.09 -11.26
C ALA A 56 -22.96 -4.28 -10.80
N TYR A 57 -23.28 -4.31 -9.51
CA TYR A 57 -24.31 -3.46 -8.90
C TYR A 57 -23.85 -2.04 -8.57
N GLY A 58 -22.68 -1.61 -9.06
CA GLY A 58 -22.14 -0.27 -8.86
C GLY A 58 -21.41 -0.04 -7.53
N ILE A 59 -21.09 -1.11 -6.81
CA ILE A 59 -20.33 -1.04 -5.55
C ILE A 59 -18.84 -0.90 -5.87
N ALA A 60 -18.18 0.11 -5.31
CA ALA A 60 -16.76 0.35 -5.53
C ALA A 60 -15.89 -0.77 -4.93
N GLY A 61 -14.77 -1.09 -5.58
CA GLY A 61 -13.87 -2.18 -5.13
C GLY A 61 -13.28 -2.00 -3.73
N ARG A 62 -13.24 -0.76 -3.22
CA ARG A 62 -12.80 -0.41 -1.87
C ARG A 62 -13.83 0.47 -1.15
N ALA A 63 -15.11 0.16 -1.31
CA ALA A 63 -16.19 0.82 -0.60
C ALA A 63 -16.05 0.61 0.92
N ARG A 64 -16.65 1.49 1.71
CA ARG A 64 -16.87 1.25 3.13
C ARG A 64 -18.04 0.28 3.31
N LEU A 65 -18.02 -0.50 4.37
CA LEU A 65 -19.06 -1.52 4.58
C LEU A 65 -20.47 -0.88 4.65
N PHE A 66 -20.63 0.28 5.28
CA PHE A 66 -21.93 0.98 5.29
C PHE A 66 -22.41 1.40 3.89
N GLU A 67 -21.49 1.75 2.97
CA GLU A 67 -21.83 2.10 1.59
C GLU A 67 -22.34 0.86 0.83
N VAL A 68 -21.76 -0.32 1.11
CA VAL A 68 -22.25 -1.59 0.59
C VAL A 68 -23.66 -1.87 1.09
N VAL A 69 -23.88 -1.74 2.41
CA VAL A 69 -25.21 -1.92 3.04
C VAL A 69 -26.25 -0.99 2.41
N GLN A 70 -25.91 0.30 2.28
CA GLN A 70 -26.81 1.29 1.70
C GLN A 70 -27.13 0.94 0.23
N ARG A 71 -26.12 0.64 -0.58
CA ARG A 71 -26.32 0.33 -2.00
C ARG A 71 -27.15 -0.93 -2.21
N VAL A 72 -26.91 -1.98 -1.44
CA VAL A 72 -27.72 -3.21 -1.50
C VAL A 72 -29.17 -2.94 -1.10
N ARG A 73 -29.43 -2.08 -0.12
CA ARG A 73 -30.80 -1.65 0.23
C ARG A 73 -31.48 -0.91 -0.91
N GLU A 74 -30.78 -0.03 -1.63
CA GLU A 74 -31.29 0.68 -2.80
C GLU A 74 -31.67 -0.30 -3.93
N ILE A 75 -30.76 -1.23 -4.25
CA ILE A 75 -30.96 -2.26 -5.25
C ILE A 75 -32.18 -3.11 -4.90
N ASN A 76 -32.33 -3.52 -3.65
CA ASN A 76 -33.45 -4.34 -3.22
C ASN A 76 -34.77 -3.59 -3.23
N ARG A 77 -34.80 -2.28 -2.98
CA ARG A 77 -36.00 -1.44 -3.19
C ARG A 77 -36.38 -1.39 -4.68
N GLU A 78 -35.42 -1.27 -5.56
CA GLU A 78 -35.65 -1.28 -7.01
C GLU A 78 -36.15 -2.65 -7.48
N ARG A 79 -35.49 -3.73 -7.06
CA ARG A 79 -35.93 -5.10 -7.37
C ARG A 79 -37.34 -5.38 -6.88
N ALA A 80 -37.70 -4.94 -5.66
CA ALA A 80 -39.07 -5.13 -5.13
C ALA A 80 -40.12 -4.45 -6.03
N ARG A 81 -39.84 -3.30 -6.66
CA ARG A 81 -40.78 -2.65 -7.58
C ARG A 81 -41.08 -3.47 -8.84
N HIS A 82 -40.10 -4.29 -9.27
CA HIS A 82 -40.21 -5.12 -10.47
C HIS A 82 -40.54 -6.60 -10.15
N ALA A 83 -40.54 -6.96 -8.88
CA ALA A 83 -40.84 -8.33 -8.45
C ALA A 83 -42.32 -8.66 -8.58
N PRO A 84 -42.69 -9.91 -8.89
CA PRO A 84 -44.08 -10.36 -8.86
C PRO A 84 -44.75 -10.04 -7.51
N GLY A 85 -45.90 -9.37 -7.54
CA GLY A 85 -46.62 -8.94 -6.33
C GLY A 85 -45.95 -7.78 -5.57
N GLY A 86 -44.93 -7.09 -6.12
CA GLY A 86 -44.31 -5.90 -5.53
C GLY A 86 -43.50 -6.16 -4.27
N ARG A 87 -43.15 -7.41 -3.98
CA ARG A 87 -42.37 -7.79 -2.78
C ARG A 87 -41.33 -8.87 -3.09
N LEU A 88 -40.26 -8.86 -2.31
CA LEU A 88 -39.22 -9.89 -2.37
C LEU A 88 -39.59 -11.04 -1.40
N VAL A 89 -39.42 -12.28 -1.85
CA VAL A 89 -39.82 -13.47 -1.11
C VAL A 89 -38.67 -14.33 -0.56
N GLY A 90 -37.45 -13.89 -0.74
CA GLY A 90 -36.26 -14.57 -0.28
C GLY A 90 -35.01 -13.72 -0.58
N LYS A 91 -33.83 -14.30 -0.42
CA LYS A 91 -32.57 -13.65 -0.71
C LYS A 91 -31.54 -14.64 -1.24
N SER A 92 -30.63 -14.17 -2.09
CA SER A 92 -29.50 -14.95 -2.58
C SER A 92 -28.24 -14.09 -2.72
N HIS A 93 -27.10 -14.73 -2.57
CA HIS A 93 -25.79 -14.15 -2.86
C HIS A 93 -25.18 -14.71 -4.17
N PHE A 94 -25.93 -15.50 -4.92
CA PHE A 94 -25.52 -16.03 -6.23
C PHE A 94 -26.12 -15.22 -7.37
N ASP A 95 -25.27 -14.63 -8.20
CA ASP A 95 -25.68 -13.75 -9.32
C ASP A 95 -26.56 -14.47 -10.34
N ALA A 96 -26.24 -15.73 -10.65
CA ALA A 96 -27.05 -16.54 -11.55
C ALA A 96 -28.48 -16.76 -11.04
N GLU A 97 -28.64 -17.05 -9.75
CA GLU A 97 -29.93 -17.21 -9.12
C GLU A 97 -30.72 -15.89 -9.07
N LEU A 98 -30.03 -14.78 -8.76
CA LEU A 98 -30.62 -13.44 -8.74
C LEU A 98 -31.11 -12.99 -10.12
N LYS A 99 -30.42 -13.42 -11.20
CA LYS A 99 -30.83 -13.16 -12.58
C LYS A 99 -32.03 -14.01 -13.02
N ALA A 100 -32.06 -15.27 -12.60
CA ALA A 100 -33.11 -16.18 -12.91
C ALA A 100 -34.41 -15.91 -12.11
N ARG A 101 -34.30 -15.35 -10.91
CA ARG A 101 -35.40 -15.16 -9.95
C ARG A 101 -35.46 -13.70 -9.47
N PRO A 102 -36.18 -12.81 -10.20
CA PRO A 102 -36.29 -11.40 -9.87
C PRO A 102 -36.97 -11.13 -8.50
N GLU A 103 -37.70 -12.06 -7.95
CA GLU A 103 -38.34 -11.99 -6.62
C GLU A 103 -37.37 -12.16 -5.45
N LEU A 104 -36.09 -12.51 -5.70
CA LEU A 104 -35.10 -12.65 -4.64
C LEU A 104 -34.40 -11.31 -4.36
N ALA A 105 -34.18 -11.03 -3.09
CA ALA A 105 -33.31 -9.93 -2.65
C ALA A 105 -31.84 -10.24 -2.91
N VAL A 106 -31.09 -9.25 -3.32
CA VAL A 106 -29.61 -9.32 -3.34
C VAL A 106 -29.11 -9.41 -1.91
N ASP A 107 -28.37 -10.46 -1.62
CA ASP A 107 -27.60 -10.63 -0.39
C ASP A 107 -26.12 -10.81 -0.73
N TYR A 108 -25.24 -10.80 0.26
CA TYR A 108 -23.80 -10.96 0.07
C TYR A 108 -23.13 -11.52 1.33
N VAL A 109 -22.01 -12.21 1.12
CA VAL A 109 -21.18 -12.74 2.20
C VAL A 109 -20.22 -11.64 2.68
N VAL A 110 -20.10 -11.43 3.99
CA VAL A 110 -19.05 -10.61 4.59
C VAL A 110 -17.97 -11.54 5.13
N ALA A 111 -16.85 -11.62 4.44
CA ALA A 111 -15.71 -12.43 4.85
C ALA A 111 -14.71 -11.60 5.65
N PRO A 112 -14.27 -12.04 6.85
CA PRO A 112 -13.17 -11.40 7.55
C PRO A 112 -11.87 -11.54 6.73
N PRO A 113 -10.94 -10.58 6.80
CA PRO A 113 -9.67 -10.69 6.09
C PRO A 113 -8.77 -11.78 6.72
N HIS A 114 -8.07 -12.54 5.86
CA HIS A 114 -7.06 -13.54 6.23
C HIS A 114 -5.76 -13.26 5.44
N MET A 115 -4.98 -12.28 5.91
CA MET A 115 -3.83 -11.77 5.14
C MET A 115 -2.74 -12.81 4.90
N SER A 116 -2.48 -13.73 5.84
CA SER A 116 -1.53 -14.83 5.67
C SER A 116 -1.92 -15.76 4.53
N ARG A 117 -3.22 -16.03 4.38
CA ARG A 117 -3.77 -16.83 3.29
C ARG A 117 -3.57 -16.14 1.94
N TYR A 118 -3.83 -14.83 1.86
CA TYR A 118 -3.62 -14.07 0.62
C TYR A 118 -2.15 -14.05 0.21
N VAL A 119 -1.22 -13.88 1.15
CA VAL A 119 0.22 -13.99 0.88
C VAL A 119 0.58 -15.39 0.36
N SER A 120 0.02 -16.46 0.95
CA SER A 120 0.25 -17.84 0.50
C SER A 120 -0.25 -18.08 -0.93
N TYR A 121 -1.48 -17.61 -1.25
CA TYR A 121 -2.01 -17.70 -2.62
C TYR A 121 -1.18 -16.90 -3.62
N SER A 122 -0.76 -15.68 -3.26
CA SER A 122 0.11 -14.85 -4.10
C SER A 122 1.43 -15.55 -4.39
N ALA A 123 2.07 -16.14 -3.37
CA ALA A 123 3.30 -16.90 -3.54
C ALA A 123 3.12 -18.15 -4.42
N ARG A 124 2.00 -18.87 -4.27
CA ARG A 124 1.66 -20.02 -5.11
C ARG A 124 1.48 -19.60 -6.57
N ILE A 125 0.75 -18.51 -6.82
CA ILE A 125 0.54 -17.96 -8.17
C ILE A 125 1.86 -17.50 -8.79
N TYR A 126 2.71 -16.82 -8.02
CA TYR A 126 4.06 -16.47 -8.48
C TYR A 126 4.87 -17.70 -8.86
N GLY A 127 4.75 -18.81 -8.12
CA GLY A 127 5.34 -20.09 -8.45
C GLY A 127 4.83 -20.67 -9.78
N VAL A 128 3.57 -20.42 -10.15
CA VAL A 128 3.03 -20.80 -11.48
C VAL A 128 3.77 -20.05 -12.59
N TYR A 129 3.94 -18.73 -12.44
CA TYR A 129 4.66 -17.92 -13.43
C TYR A 129 6.12 -18.37 -13.58
N LEU A 130 6.80 -18.74 -12.51
CA LEU A 130 8.19 -19.22 -12.53
C LEU A 130 8.40 -20.54 -13.29
N ARG A 131 7.37 -21.30 -13.61
CA ARG A 131 7.46 -22.48 -14.48
C ARG A 131 7.73 -22.13 -15.94
N TYR A 132 7.40 -20.91 -16.33
CA TYR A 132 7.44 -20.44 -17.72
C TYR A 132 8.39 -19.28 -17.93
N ILE A 133 8.61 -18.47 -16.92
CA ILE A 133 9.32 -17.18 -16.98
C ILE A 133 10.40 -17.16 -15.91
N ALA A 134 11.60 -16.76 -16.25
CA ALA A 134 12.69 -16.60 -15.28
C ALA A 134 12.42 -15.44 -14.29
N PRO A 135 12.89 -15.53 -13.05
CA PRO A 135 12.64 -14.51 -12.03
C PRO A 135 13.22 -13.14 -12.40
N GLU A 136 14.24 -13.08 -13.27
CA GLU A 136 14.82 -11.85 -13.79
C GLU A 136 13.82 -11.03 -14.61
N ASP A 137 12.91 -11.71 -15.31
CA ASP A 137 11.94 -11.14 -16.24
C ASP A 137 10.54 -10.95 -15.60
N ILE A 138 10.41 -11.23 -14.30
CA ILE A 138 9.18 -10.98 -13.53
C ILE A 138 9.42 -9.91 -12.47
N TYR A 139 8.54 -8.93 -12.41
CA TYR A 139 8.45 -7.96 -11.32
C TYR A 139 7.10 -8.05 -10.62
N ALA A 140 7.09 -8.54 -9.37
CA ALA A 140 5.91 -8.51 -8.52
C ALA A 140 5.65 -7.05 -8.08
N TYR A 141 4.70 -6.40 -8.75
CA TYR A 141 4.35 -5.00 -8.50
C TYR A 141 3.52 -4.85 -7.21
N SER A 142 2.63 -5.81 -6.97
CA SER A 142 1.84 -5.90 -5.73
C SER A 142 1.63 -7.37 -5.34
N ILE A 143 0.77 -7.62 -4.35
CA ILE A 143 0.37 -8.97 -3.93
C ILE A 143 -0.46 -9.70 -5.01
N ASP A 144 -1.10 -8.95 -5.91
CA ASP A 144 -2.04 -9.45 -6.92
C ASP A 144 -1.68 -9.03 -8.36
N GLU A 145 -0.55 -8.33 -8.54
CA GLU A 145 -0.16 -7.80 -9.84
C GLU A 145 1.32 -8.04 -10.13
N VAL A 146 1.59 -8.47 -11.37
CA VAL A 146 2.95 -8.69 -11.88
C VAL A 146 3.15 -8.01 -13.23
N PHE A 147 4.40 -7.60 -13.51
CA PHE A 147 4.90 -7.31 -14.84
C PHE A 147 5.84 -8.41 -15.28
N ILE A 148 5.78 -8.76 -16.55
CA ILE A 148 6.63 -9.78 -17.18
C ILE A 148 7.19 -9.21 -18.47
N ASP A 149 8.52 -9.34 -18.70
CA ASP A 149 9.10 -9.20 -20.02
C ASP A 149 8.91 -10.52 -20.76
N ALA A 150 7.98 -10.51 -21.71
CA ALA A 150 7.63 -11.70 -22.48
C ALA A 150 8.56 -11.95 -23.68
N THR A 151 9.35 -10.96 -24.07
CA THR A 151 10.15 -10.95 -25.31
C THR A 151 10.98 -12.22 -25.51
N PRO A 152 11.81 -12.70 -24.54
CA PRO A 152 12.65 -13.87 -24.74
C PRO A 152 11.87 -15.18 -24.86
N TYR A 153 10.60 -15.18 -24.46
CA TYR A 153 9.80 -16.41 -24.34
C TYR A 153 8.90 -16.69 -25.55
N LEU A 154 8.60 -15.65 -26.34
CA LEU A 154 7.70 -15.80 -27.50
C LEU A 154 8.25 -16.79 -28.54
N ASP A 155 9.50 -16.64 -28.89
CA ASP A 155 10.18 -17.55 -29.83
C ASP A 155 10.41 -18.92 -29.20
N THR A 156 10.76 -18.97 -27.92
CA THR A 156 11.01 -20.23 -27.20
C THR A 156 9.78 -21.12 -27.16
N TYR A 157 8.62 -20.53 -26.84
CA TYR A 157 7.36 -21.28 -26.78
C TYR A 157 6.58 -21.27 -28.09
N LYS A 158 7.03 -20.52 -29.11
CA LYS A 158 6.33 -20.32 -30.39
C LYS A 158 4.88 -19.86 -30.17
N LEU A 159 4.69 -18.92 -29.25
CA LEU A 159 3.40 -18.34 -28.89
C LEU A 159 3.39 -16.86 -29.25
N THR A 160 2.21 -16.35 -29.62
CA THR A 160 1.97 -14.91 -29.65
C THR A 160 1.91 -14.35 -28.22
N PRO A 161 2.12 -13.03 -28.02
CA PRO A 161 1.97 -12.42 -26.70
C PRO A 161 0.62 -12.73 -26.05
N HIS A 162 -0.45 -12.68 -26.83
CA HIS A 162 -1.80 -13.02 -26.40
C HIS A 162 -1.91 -14.48 -25.93
N GLN A 163 -1.41 -15.41 -26.73
CA GLN A 163 -1.43 -16.84 -26.37
C GLN A 163 -0.63 -17.14 -25.10
N LEU A 164 0.53 -16.47 -24.92
CA LEU A 164 1.32 -16.62 -23.69
C LEU A 164 0.55 -16.09 -22.47
N ALA A 165 -0.07 -14.90 -22.57
CA ALA A 165 -0.89 -14.33 -21.50
C ALA A 165 -2.07 -15.25 -21.13
N VAL A 166 -2.82 -15.76 -22.13
CA VAL A 166 -3.91 -16.73 -21.91
C VAL A 166 -3.40 -17.98 -21.21
N LYS A 167 -2.25 -18.54 -21.68
CA LYS A 167 -1.66 -19.73 -21.06
C LYS A 167 -1.36 -19.50 -19.58
N LEU A 168 -0.65 -18.42 -19.24
CA LEU A 168 -0.29 -18.12 -17.86
C LEU A 168 -1.53 -17.94 -16.97
N ILE A 169 -2.56 -17.25 -17.44
CA ILE A 169 -3.79 -17.02 -16.69
C ILE A 169 -4.56 -18.34 -16.49
N ARG A 170 -4.65 -19.19 -17.51
CA ARG A 170 -5.33 -20.49 -17.38
C ARG A 170 -4.64 -21.45 -16.45
N GLU A 171 -3.31 -21.47 -16.43
CA GLU A 171 -2.53 -22.24 -15.45
C GLU A 171 -2.81 -21.76 -14.01
N VAL A 172 -2.87 -20.44 -13.81
CA VAL A 172 -3.25 -19.86 -12.50
C VAL A 172 -4.67 -20.26 -12.12
N LEU A 173 -5.62 -20.17 -13.06
CA LEU A 173 -7.02 -20.54 -12.84
C LEU A 173 -7.14 -22.03 -12.49
N ALA A 174 -6.48 -22.91 -13.26
CA ALA A 174 -6.52 -24.36 -13.04
C ALA A 174 -5.95 -24.74 -11.65
N GLU A 175 -4.89 -24.06 -11.22
CA GLU A 175 -4.25 -24.38 -9.95
C GLU A 175 -4.97 -23.76 -8.75
N THR A 176 -5.52 -22.55 -8.90
CA THR A 176 -6.00 -21.76 -7.76
C THR A 176 -7.48 -21.41 -7.78
N GLY A 177 -8.18 -21.67 -8.89
CA GLY A 177 -9.57 -21.22 -9.08
C GLY A 177 -9.73 -19.70 -9.26
N ILE A 178 -8.63 -18.96 -9.46
CA ILE A 178 -8.62 -17.51 -9.57
C ILE A 178 -8.23 -17.10 -10.98
N THR A 179 -9.07 -16.31 -11.64
CA THR A 179 -8.78 -15.73 -12.96
C THR A 179 -8.08 -14.38 -12.85
N ALA A 180 -7.57 -13.88 -13.98
CA ALA A 180 -6.87 -12.61 -14.07
C ALA A 180 -7.27 -11.81 -15.31
N THR A 181 -6.87 -10.55 -15.32
CA THR A 181 -6.94 -9.65 -16.46
C THR A 181 -5.52 -9.32 -16.90
N ALA A 182 -5.23 -9.27 -18.21
CA ALA A 182 -3.92 -8.91 -18.70
C ALA A 182 -3.95 -7.73 -19.67
N GLY A 183 -2.84 -6.99 -19.67
CA GLY A 183 -2.52 -6.00 -20.69
C GLY A 183 -1.20 -6.35 -21.34
N ILE A 184 -1.12 -6.20 -22.65
CA ILE A 184 0.07 -6.40 -23.47
C ILE A 184 0.50 -5.04 -24.01
N GLY A 185 1.78 -4.73 -23.94
CA GLY A 185 2.30 -3.46 -24.43
C GLY A 185 3.74 -3.54 -24.88
N THR A 186 4.14 -2.61 -25.74
CA THR A 186 5.52 -2.44 -26.22
C THR A 186 6.45 -1.86 -25.16
N ASN A 187 5.89 -1.41 -24.04
CA ASN A 187 6.59 -0.97 -22.84
C ASN A 187 5.72 -1.20 -21.58
N LEU A 188 6.31 -1.04 -20.40
CA LEU A 188 5.63 -1.29 -19.11
C LEU A 188 4.41 -0.40 -18.89
N TYR A 189 4.46 0.86 -19.33
CA TYR A 189 3.33 1.79 -19.21
C TYR A 189 2.15 1.34 -20.07
N LEU A 190 2.40 1.01 -21.33
CA LEU A 190 1.35 0.56 -22.24
C LEU A 190 0.73 -0.78 -21.82
N ALA A 191 1.53 -1.72 -21.32
CA ALA A 191 1.02 -2.96 -20.74
C ALA A 191 0.07 -2.68 -19.56
N LYS A 192 0.47 -1.79 -18.65
CA LYS A 192 -0.36 -1.41 -17.50
C LYS A 192 -1.64 -0.69 -17.93
N VAL A 193 -1.56 0.25 -18.86
CA VAL A 193 -2.74 1.00 -19.37
C VAL A 193 -3.67 0.07 -20.15
N ALA A 194 -3.14 -0.84 -20.96
CA ALA A 194 -3.94 -1.86 -21.64
C ALA A 194 -4.77 -2.67 -20.64
N MET A 195 -4.13 -3.12 -19.55
CA MET A 195 -4.79 -3.88 -18.48
C MET A 195 -5.84 -3.06 -17.73
N ASP A 196 -5.47 -1.87 -17.26
CA ASP A 196 -6.33 -1.09 -16.36
C ASP A 196 -7.46 -0.34 -17.03
N VAL A 197 -7.24 0.12 -18.27
CA VAL A 197 -8.18 0.98 -18.99
C VAL A 197 -8.94 0.22 -20.06
N VAL A 198 -8.26 -0.59 -20.88
CA VAL A 198 -8.88 -1.22 -22.04
C VAL A 198 -9.46 -2.60 -21.69
N ALA A 199 -8.67 -3.49 -21.08
CA ALA A 199 -9.08 -4.87 -20.82
C ALA A 199 -10.32 -4.97 -19.90
N LYS A 200 -10.52 -3.99 -19.01
CA LYS A 200 -11.72 -3.95 -18.15
C LYS A 200 -13.04 -3.78 -18.92
N HIS A 201 -12.97 -3.29 -20.16
CA HIS A 201 -14.14 -3.06 -21.04
C HIS A 201 -14.23 -4.10 -22.18
N VAL A 202 -13.26 -5.00 -22.30
CA VAL A 202 -13.33 -6.12 -23.25
C VAL A 202 -14.24 -7.21 -22.66
N GLU A 203 -14.98 -7.89 -23.53
CA GLU A 203 -15.75 -9.08 -23.12
C GLU A 203 -14.82 -10.17 -22.61
N ALA A 204 -15.25 -10.83 -21.53
CA ALA A 204 -14.52 -11.95 -20.99
C ALA A 204 -14.74 -13.19 -21.82
N ASP A 205 -13.72 -14.05 -21.94
CA ASP A 205 -13.91 -15.41 -22.48
C ASP A 205 -14.67 -16.31 -21.46
N ALA A 206 -14.85 -17.57 -21.81
CA ALA A 206 -15.57 -18.54 -20.96
C ALA A 206 -14.94 -18.70 -19.56
N ASP A 207 -13.64 -18.48 -19.44
CA ASP A 207 -12.87 -18.58 -18.20
C ASP A 207 -12.80 -17.23 -17.43
N GLY A 208 -13.52 -16.21 -17.91
CA GLY A 208 -13.49 -14.87 -17.35
C GLY A 208 -12.24 -14.06 -17.66
N VAL A 209 -11.39 -14.52 -18.57
CA VAL A 209 -10.14 -13.85 -18.97
C VAL A 209 -10.44 -12.65 -19.86
N ARG A 210 -9.76 -11.55 -19.59
CA ARG A 210 -9.84 -10.31 -20.38
C ARG A 210 -8.43 -9.84 -20.71
N ILE A 211 -8.15 -9.66 -22.00
CA ILE A 211 -6.84 -9.22 -22.49
C ILE A 211 -7.02 -8.05 -23.44
N ALA A 212 -6.13 -7.07 -23.34
CA ALA A 212 -6.04 -5.97 -24.27
C ALA A 212 -4.59 -5.70 -24.65
N GLU A 213 -4.38 -5.17 -25.85
CA GLU A 213 -3.06 -4.87 -26.40
C GLU A 213 -2.97 -3.42 -26.82
N LEU A 214 -1.84 -2.78 -26.51
CA LEU A 214 -1.54 -1.41 -26.93
C LEU A 214 -0.08 -1.29 -27.41
N ASP A 215 0.08 -0.63 -28.52
CA ASP A 215 1.29 0.05 -28.94
C ASP A 215 1.12 1.57 -28.81
N GLU A 216 2.17 2.35 -29.06
CA GLU A 216 2.16 3.81 -28.94
C GLU A 216 1.11 4.44 -29.85
N MET A 217 0.93 3.94 -31.07
CA MET A 217 -0.01 4.50 -32.01
C MET A 217 -1.45 4.16 -31.69
N SER A 218 -1.73 2.93 -31.28
CA SER A 218 -3.06 2.51 -30.85
C SER A 218 -3.48 3.20 -29.55
N TYR A 219 -2.52 3.41 -28.62
CA TYR A 219 -2.71 4.21 -27.42
C TYR A 219 -3.15 5.64 -27.76
N ARG A 220 -2.42 6.34 -28.62
CA ARG A 220 -2.75 7.72 -29.02
C ARG A 220 -4.11 7.80 -29.69
N ARG A 221 -4.40 6.88 -30.61
CA ARG A 221 -5.69 6.84 -31.33
C ARG A 221 -6.89 6.56 -30.41
N LYS A 222 -6.74 5.62 -29.47
CA LYS A 222 -7.86 5.15 -28.64
C LYS A 222 -8.03 5.92 -27.36
N LEU A 223 -6.92 6.39 -26.74
CA LEU A 223 -6.93 6.81 -25.35
C LEU A 223 -6.53 8.27 -25.11
N TRP A 224 -6.02 9.00 -26.11
CA TRP A 224 -5.66 10.41 -25.91
C TRP A 224 -6.82 11.29 -25.42
N ASN A 225 -8.05 10.98 -25.79
CA ASN A 225 -9.25 11.71 -25.35
C ASN A 225 -10.01 11.00 -24.22
N TYR A 226 -9.45 9.91 -23.66
CA TYR A 226 -10.11 9.14 -22.61
C TYR A 226 -10.16 9.92 -21.30
N GLN A 227 -11.32 9.85 -20.62
CA GLN A 227 -11.57 10.47 -19.33
C GLN A 227 -12.20 9.46 -18.35
N PRO A 228 -12.00 9.65 -17.06
CA PRO A 228 -11.16 10.70 -16.41
C PRO A 228 -9.66 10.35 -16.48
N ILE A 229 -8.80 11.37 -16.57
CA ILE A 229 -7.34 11.23 -16.65
C ILE A 229 -6.75 10.46 -15.46
N THR A 230 -7.43 10.42 -14.32
CA THR A 230 -7.04 9.65 -13.12
C THR A 230 -7.11 8.13 -13.29
N LYS A 231 -7.57 7.63 -14.44
CA LYS A 231 -7.51 6.20 -14.78
C LYS A 231 -6.15 5.78 -15.30
N PHE A 232 -5.33 6.73 -15.73
CA PHE A 232 -3.98 6.44 -16.19
C PHE A 232 -3.03 6.25 -15.01
N TRP A 233 -2.14 5.30 -15.18
CA TRP A 233 -1.13 4.96 -14.18
C TRP A 233 -0.32 6.19 -13.76
N ARG A 234 -0.04 6.32 -12.48
CA ARG A 234 0.67 7.44 -11.83
C ARG A 234 -0.06 8.79 -11.82
N ILE A 235 -1.27 8.92 -12.36
CA ILE A 235 -2.05 10.16 -12.29
C ILE A 235 -3.09 10.08 -11.17
N GLY A 236 -2.74 10.63 -10.02
CA GLY A 236 -3.65 10.78 -8.90
C GLY A 236 -4.48 12.06 -8.96
N LYS A 237 -5.46 12.19 -8.04
CA LYS A 237 -6.34 13.38 -7.94
C LYS A 237 -5.57 14.71 -7.83
N GLY A 238 -4.39 14.72 -7.18
CA GLY A 238 -3.56 15.92 -7.04
C GLY A 238 -3.00 16.41 -8.39
N ILE A 239 -2.44 15.50 -9.19
CA ILE A 239 -1.94 15.79 -10.54
C ILE A 239 -3.10 16.22 -11.44
N ALA A 240 -4.20 15.46 -11.46
CA ALA A 240 -5.37 15.79 -12.27
C ALA A 240 -5.93 17.19 -11.95
N ARG A 241 -6.01 17.57 -10.67
CA ARG A 241 -6.45 18.90 -10.24
C ARG A 241 -5.52 20.01 -10.77
N LYS A 242 -4.19 19.82 -10.64
CA LYS A 242 -3.22 20.78 -11.17
C LYS A 242 -3.32 20.91 -12.69
N LEU A 243 -3.47 19.81 -13.43
CA LEU A 243 -3.66 19.84 -14.87
C LEU A 243 -4.94 20.60 -15.25
N ALA A 244 -6.04 20.34 -14.55
CA ALA A 244 -7.33 20.98 -14.81
C ALA A 244 -7.27 22.51 -14.63
N THR A 245 -6.44 23.07 -13.73
CA THR A 245 -6.28 24.54 -13.59
C THR A 245 -5.66 25.19 -14.82
N HIS A 246 -5.09 24.41 -15.74
CA HIS A 246 -4.51 24.86 -17.00
C HIS A 246 -5.26 24.27 -18.23
N GLY A 247 -6.50 23.80 -18.04
CA GLY A 247 -7.35 23.31 -19.13
C GLY A 247 -6.93 21.94 -19.69
N MET A 248 -6.10 21.17 -18.99
CA MET A 248 -5.66 19.83 -19.41
C MET A 248 -6.47 18.76 -18.68
N TYR A 249 -7.29 18.01 -19.39
CA TYR A 249 -8.21 17.00 -18.85
C TYR A 249 -7.90 15.59 -19.36
N THR A 250 -7.08 15.47 -20.39
CA THR A 250 -6.75 14.21 -21.08
C THR A 250 -5.24 14.06 -21.28
N MET A 251 -4.78 12.83 -21.56
CA MET A 251 -3.37 12.58 -21.91
C MET A 251 -2.99 13.28 -23.24
N GLY A 252 -3.93 13.37 -24.18
CA GLY A 252 -3.72 14.12 -25.42
C GLY A 252 -3.53 15.63 -25.17
N ASP A 253 -4.17 16.22 -24.16
CA ASP A 253 -3.94 17.63 -23.81
C ASP A 253 -2.53 17.82 -23.26
N VAL A 254 -2.05 16.91 -22.40
CA VAL A 254 -0.67 16.93 -21.87
C VAL A 254 0.34 16.78 -23.01
N ALA A 255 0.12 15.84 -23.93
CA ALA A 255 1.00 15.63 -25.08
C ALA A 255 1.06 16.87 -25.99
N ARG A 256 -0.09 17.50 -26.29
CA ARG A 256 -0.13 18.72 -27.07
C ARG A 256 0.52 19.92 -26.34
N GLN A 257 0.34 20.00 -25.03
CA GLN A 257 0.98 21.03 -24.20
C GLN A 257 2.50 20.91 -24.21
N SER A 258 3.04 19.69 -24.16
CA SER A 258 4.48 19.47 -24.21
C SER A 258 5.14 19.98 -25.51
N LEU A 259 4.40 20.01 -26.63
CA LEU A 259 4.88 20.59 -27.89
C LEU A 259 4.77 22.12 -27.93
N ARG A 260 3.81 22.70 -27.19
CA ARG A 260 3.58 24.14 -27.20
C ARG A 260 4.45 24.88 -26.19
N ASN A 261 4.53 24.34 -25.01
CA ASN A 261 5.28 24.90 -23.88
C ASN A 261 5.45 23.81 -22.80
N ASP A 262 6.55 23.09 -22.84
CA ASP A 262 6.91 22.08 -21.87
C ASP A 262 7.38 22.70 -20.53
N GLU A 263 7.95 23.92 -20.53
CA GLU A 263 8.35 24.62 -19.31
C GLU A 263 7.20 24.77 -18.31
N LEU A 264 5.96 24.93 -18.80
CA LEU A 264 4.79 24.98 -17.95
C LEU A 264 4.63 23.67 -17.14
N LEU A 265 4.83 22.52 -17.78
CA LEU A 265 4.73 21.21 -17.14
C LEU A 265 5.87 21.02 -16.12
N TYR A 266 7.10 21.42 -16.47
CA TYR A 266 8.23 21.38 -15.54
C TYR A 266 8.04 22.33 -14.34
N LYS A 267 7.48 23.52 -14.55
CA LYS A 267 7.11 24.44 -13.47
C LYS A 267 6.05 23.86 -12.53
N MET A 268 5.11 23.11 -13.07
CA MET A 268 4.04 22.48 -12.28
C MET A 268 4.51 21.24 -11.51
N PHE A 269 5.35 20.41 -12.11
CA PHE A 269 5.63 19.04 -11.60
C PHE A 269 7.13 18.78 -11.34
N GLY A 270 8.03 19.73 -11.64
CA GLY A 270 9.48 19.53 -11.55
C GLY A 270 9.93 18.38 -12.46
N VAL A 271 10.89 17.59 -12.02
CA VAL A 271 11.42 16.42 -12.76
C VAL A 271 10.35 15.36 -13.09
N ASN A 272 9.24 15.33 -12.36
CA ASN A 272 8.15 14.41 -12.66
C ASN A 272 7.37 14.79 -13.93
N ALA A 273 7.60 15.98 -14.50
CA ALA A 273 7.02 16.38 -15.77
C ALA A 273 7.52 15.50 -16.91
N GLU A 274 8.79 15.12 -16.90
CA GLU A 274 9.39 14.24 -17.92
C GLU A 274 8.60 12.93 -18.04
N LEU A 275 8.42 12.22 -16.92
CA LEU A 275 7.63 11.00 -16.90
C LEU A 275 6.18 11.21 -17.33
N LEU A 276 5.56 12.34 -16.95
CA LEU A 276 4.20 12.66 -17.35
C LEU A 276 4.09 12.90 -18.85
N ILE A 277 5.06 13.59 -19.45
CA ILE A 277 5.14 13.85 -20.90
C ILE A 277 5.36 12.53 -21.64
N ASP A 278 6.33 11.72 -21.24
CA ASP A 278 6.61 10.42 -21.84
C ASP A 278 5.36 9.54 -21.86
N HIS A 279 4.70 9.41 -20.72
CA HIS A 279 3.46 8.65 -20.61
C HIS A 279 2.32 9.23 -21.47
N ALA A 280 2.25 10.55 -21.63
CA ALA A 280 1.26 11.17 -22.51
C ALA A 280 1.49 10.81 -23.98
N TRP A 281 2.74 10.58 -24.37
CA TRP A 281 3.12 10.09 -25.70
C TRP A 281 3.04 8.57 -25.84
N GLY A 282 2.81 7.83 -24.75
CA GLY A 282 2.83 6.36 -24.69
C GLY A 282 4.23 5.77 -24.61
N TRP A 283 5.20 6.54 -24.14
CA TRP A 283 6.59 6.14 -23.99
C TRP A 283 6.91 5.80 -22.55
N GLU A 284 7.75 4.80 -22.30
CA GLU A 284 8.31 4.44 -21.01
C GLU A 284 9.68 3.79 -21.23
N PRO A 285 10.77 4.50 -20.86
CA PRO A 285 12.12 3.99 -21.06
C PRO A 285 12.54 2.95 -20.01
N CYS A 286 11.78 2.80 -18.92
CA CYS A 286 12.10 1.83 -17.88
C CYS A 286 11.89 0.40 -18.39
N THR A 287 12.92 -0.42 -18.26
CA THR A 287 12.90 -1.85 -18.60
C THR A 287 12.94 -2.71 -17.33
N MET A 288 12.74 -4.03 -17.49
CA MET A 288 12.88 -4.98 -16.38
C MET A 288 14.31 -4.92 -15.79
N ALA A 289 15.33 -4.77 -16.61
CA ALA A 289 16.73 -4.62 -16.16
C ALA A 289 16.90 -3.39 -15.27
N HIS A 290 16.31 -2.24 -15.64
CA HIS A 290 16.35 -1.04 -14.82
C HIS A 290 15.66 -1.24 -13.45
N ILE A 291 14.49 -1.90 -13.42
CA ILE A 291 13.79 -2.23 -12.17
C ILE A 291 14.67 -3.11 -11.27
N LYS A 292 15.29 -4.15 -11.81
CA LYS A 292 16.14 -5.08 -11.04
C LYS A 292 17.45 -4.43 -10.55
N ALA A 293 18.00 -3.52 -11.33
CA ALA A 293 19.23 -2.78 -10.98
C ALA A 293 18.97 -1.63 -10.01
N TYR A 294 17.73 -1.15 -9.87
CA TYR A 294 17.43 0.02 -9.05
C TYR A 294 17.86 -0.14 -7.60
N ARG A 295 18.61 0.82 -7.12
CA ARG A 295 19.00 0.95 -5.70
C ARG A 295 18.67 2.36 -5.24
N PRO A 296 17.78 2.52 -4.25
CA PRO A 296 17.41 3.84 -3.75
C PRO A 296 18.63 4.55 -3.14
N THR A 297 18.79 5.81 -3.47
CA THR A 297 19.88 6.67 -2.96
C THR A 297 19.66 7.08 -1.50
N SER A 298 18.40 7.24 -1.11
CA SER A 298 18.02 7.50 0.28
C SER A 298 17.13 6.35 0.78
N LYS A 299 17.37 5.94 2.01
CA LYS A 299 16.58 4.88 2.65
C LYS A 299 15.87 5.44 3.86
N SER A 300 14.59 5.17 3.96
CA SER A 300 13.79 5.41 5.15
C SER A 300 12.95 4.18 5.45
N LEU A 301 12.65 3.99 6.74
CA LEU A 301 11.69 2.98 7.21
C LEU A 301 10.59 3.70 7.95
N SER A 302 9.34 3.49 7.54
CA SER A 302 8.19 4.10 8.18
C SER A 302 7.24 3.06 8.75
N ARG A 303 6.66 3.37 9.88
CA ARG A 303 5.58 2.63 10.52
C ARG A 303 4.46 3.56 10.90
N GLY A 304 3.24 3.17 10.60
CA GLY A 304 2.07 3.95 10.96
C GLY A 304 0.97 3.06 11.52
N GLN A 305 0.13 3.66 12.34
CA GLN A 305 -1.12 3.03 12.75
C GLN A 305 -2.23 4.04 12.93
N VAL A 306 -3.45 3.61 12.67
CA VAL A 306 -4.68 4.30 13.02
C VAL A 306 -5.26 3.58 14.23
N LEU A 307 -5.47 4.30 15.31
CA LEU A 307 -6.01 3.75 16.55
C LEU A 307 -7.50 3.40 16.37
N HIS A 308 -7.98 2.36 17.05
CA HIS A 308 -9.37 1.92 16.94
C HIS A 308 -10.37 2.98 17.44
N GLN A 309 -9.98 3.70 18.48
CA GLN A 309 -10.73 4.82 19.06
C GLN A 309 -9.80 6.02 19.28
N ALA A 310 -10.33 7.13 19.68
CA ALA A 310 -9.57 8.29 20.10
C ALA A 310 -8.85 7.98 21.43
N TYR A 311 -7.54 8.17 21.48
CA TYR A 311 -6.69 7.93 22.65
C TYR A 311 -6.31 9.24 23.30
N ASN A 312 -6.24 9.27 24.61
CA ASN A 312 -5.59 10.38 25.33
C ASN A 312 -4.06 10.32 25.11
N VAL A 313 -3.38 11.39 25.47
CA VAL A 313 -1.92 11.51 25.26
C VAL A 313 -1.13 10.44 26.00
N THR A 314 -1.54 10.05 27.21
CA THR A 314 -0.86 9.02 28.00
C THR A 314 -0.89 7.67 27.27
N GLN A 315 -2.05 7.26 26.78
CA GLN A 315 -2.20 6.06 25.98
C GLN A 315 -1.42 6.15 24.64
N ALA A 316 -1.50 7.29 23.95
CA ALA A 316 -0.77 7.52 22.71
C ALA A 316 0.76 7.46 22.92
N ARG A 317 1.24 7.93 24.06
CA ARG A 317 2.66 7.87 24.45
C ARG A 317 3.14 6.42 24.62
N VAL A 318 2.32 5.54 25.20
CA VAL A 318 2.60 4.09 25.28
C VAL A 318 2.73 3.51 23.87
N VAL A 319 1.79 3.79 23.00
CA VAL A 319 1.82 3.31 21.61
C VAL A 319 3.05 3.80 20.84
N MET A 320 3.42 5.08 20.98
CA MET A 320 4.62 5.62 20.33
C MET A 320 5.88 4.88 20.83
N ARG A 321 5.96 4.59 22.11
CA ARG A 321 7.08 3.81 22.69
C ARG A 321 7.13 2.39 22.12
N GLU A 322 5.99 1.72 21.99
CA GLU A 322 5.90 0.40 21.32
C GLU A 322 6.37 0.47 19.87
N MET A 323 5.99 1.53 19.13
CA MET A 323 6.41 1.74 17.74
C MET A 323 7.94 1.92 17.62
N VAL A 324 8.56 2.60 18.58
CA VAL A 324 10.03 2.74 18.62
C VAL A 324 10.69 1.40 18.89
N ASP A 325 10.21 0.63 19.85
CA ASP A 325 10.74 -0.69 20.14
C ASP A 325 10.67 -1.63 18.92
N GLU A 326 9.57 -1.61 18.20
CA GLU A 326 9.39 -2.39 16.98
C GLU A 326 10.27 -1.90 15.83
N MET A 327 10.49 -0.58 15.71
CA MET A 327 11.40 0.01 14.73
C MET A 327 12.84 -0.40 15.01
N ALA A 328 13.28 -0.34 16.26
CA ALA A 328 14.62 -0.74 16.67
C ALA A 328 14.90 -2.23 16.36
N LEU A 329 13.96 -3.13 16.67
CA LEU A 329 14.07 -4.54 16.31
C LEU A 329 14.11 -4.75 14.78
N THR A 330 13.36 -3.96 14.01
CA THR A 330 13.38 -4.05 12.54
C THR A 330 14.70 -3.57 11.95
N LEU A 331 15.27 -2.50 12.49
CA LEU A 331 16.58 -2.01 12.09
C LEU A 331 17.66 -3.07 12.38
N LEU A 332 17.65 -3.64 13.58
CA LEU A 332 18.58 -4.70 13.99
C LEU A 332 18.47 -5.93 13.09
N ASP A 333 17.26 -6.41 12.82
CA ASP A 333 17.01 -7.58 11.97
C ASP A 333 17.57 -7.40 10.55
N LYS A 334 17.46 -6.18 10.01
CA LYS A 334 17.94 -5.82 8.68
C LYS A 334 19.40 -5.35 8.65
N ARG A 335 20.11 -5.34 9.78
CA ARG A 335 21.45 -4.77 9.94
C ARG A 335 21.55 -3.33 9.47
N LEU A 336 20.58 -2.53 9.86
CA LEU A 336 20.43 -1.12 9.50
C LEU A 336 20.53 -0.24 10.75
N LEU A 337 20.97 0.98 10.55
CA LEU A 337 21.09 2.03 11.56
C LEU A 337 20.44 3.31 11.05
N THR A 338 20.03 4.19 11.97
CA THR A 338 19.51 5.53 11.67
C THR A 338 20.08 6.54 12.66
N ASN A 339 20.17 7.80 12.25
CA ASN A 339 20.47 8.93 13.12
C ASN A 339 19.35 9.97 13.21
N GLN A 340 18.18 9.70 12.59
CA GLN A 340 17.08 10.64 12.61
C GLN A 340 15.74 9.89 12.62
N LEU A 341 14.86 10.30 13.52
CA LEU A 341 13.49 9.81 13.61
C LEU A 341 12.52 10.97 13.46
N VAL A 342 11.45 10.76 12.70
CA VAL A 342 10.37 11.74 12.52
C VAL A 342 9.08 11.14 13.04
N ILE A 343 8.40 11.87 13.90
CA ILE A 343 7.05 11.55 14.37
C ILE A 343 6.03 12.45 13.69
N ASP A 344 4.86 11.88 13.39
CA ASP A 344 3.67 12.61 12.92
C ASP A 344 2.46 12.04 13.68
N VAL A 345 1.83 12.88 14.48
CA VAL A 345 0.73 12.52 15.39
C VAL A 345 -0.53 13.29 14.97
N GLY A 346 -1.47 12.58 14.38
CA GLY A 346 -2.75 13.13 13.94
C GLY A 346 -3.80 13.04 15.03
N TYR A 347 -4.43 14.17 15.31
CA TYR A 347 -5.50 14.26 16.30
C TYR A 347 -6.84 13.73 15.76
N ASP A 348 -7.70 13.28 16.68
CA ASP A 348 -9.06 12.90 16.35
C ASP A 348 -9.95 14.15 16.18
N ARG A 349 -10.93 14.05 15.29
CA ARG A 349 -11.93 15.11 15.11
C ARG A 349 -12.74 15.40 16.38
N GLU A 350 -12.89 14.42 17.26
CA GLU A 350 -13.60 14.58 18.53
C GLU A 350 -12.91 15.57 19.45
N SER A 351 -11.62 15.85 19.25
CA SER A 351 -10.89 16.89 19.97
C SER A 351 -11.56 18.26 19.84
N ILE A 352 -12.14 18.59 18.68
CA ILE A 352 -12.80 19.90 18.45
C ILE A 352 -14.06 20.06 19.29
N ASN A 353 -14.67 18.96 19.70
CA ASN A 353 -15.89 18.94 20.50
C ASN A 353 -15.62 18.93 22.02
N LEU A 354 -14.37 18.96 22.46
CA LEU A 354 -14.02 19.07 23.87
C LEU A 354 -14.47 20.45 24.40
N PRO A 355 -15.06 20.51 25.61
CA PRO A 355 -15.63 21.76 26.15
C PRO A 355 -14.64 22.92 26.23
N ASP A 356 -13.37 22.63 26.50
CA ASP A 356 -12.27 23.57 26.68
C ASP A 356 -11.34 23.68 25.46
N PHE A 357 -11.72 23.08 24.31
CA PHE A 357 -10.86 22.96 23.11
C PHE A 357 -10.20 24.31 22.74
N TRP A 358 -10.96 25.38 22.64
CA TRP A 358 -10.44 26.70 22.25
C TRP A 358 -9.58 27.39 23.31
N GLN A 359 -9.60 26.89 24.55
CA GLN A 359 -8.74 27.37 25.62
C GLN A 359 -7.36 26.68 25.59
N VAL A 360 -7.32 25.38 25.16
CA VAL A 360 -6.13 24.55 25.22
C VAL A 360 -5.44 24.38 23.86
N TYR A 361 -6.09 24.77 22.77
CA TYR A 361 -5.56 24.66 21.43
C TYR A 361 -5.69 25.95 20.62
N HIS A 362 -4.53 26.52 20.25
CA HIS A 362 -4.43 27.77 19.48
C HIS A 362 -3.83 27.55 18.09
N GLY A 363 -3.66 26.28 17.66
CA GLY A 363 -3.14 25.92 16.34
C GLY A 363 -4.22 25.92 15.26
N ASP A 364 -3.79 25.64 14.03
CA ASP A 364 -4.68 25.62 12.87
C ASP A 364 -5.62 24.41 12.86
N ILE A 365 -6.83 24.63 12.38
CA ILE A 365 -7.76 23.57 11.99
C ILE A 365 -7.57 23.30 10.50
N VAL A 366 -7.33 22.04 10.14
CA VAL A 366 -7.11 21.61 8.77
C VAL A 366 -8.13 20.57 8.32
N ALA A 367 -8.36 20.46 7.03
CA ALA A 367 -9.18 19.38 6.48
C ALA A 367 -8.35 18.10 6.39
N ASP A 368 -8.85 17.00 6.92
CA ASP A 368 -8.25 15.69 6.74
C ASP A 368 -8.49 15.16 5.30
N HIS A 369 -7.97 13.95 5.00
CA HIS A 369 -8.15 13.33 3.68
C HIS A 369 -9.63 13.17 3.25
N TYR A 370 -10.56 13.17 4.19
CA TYR A 370 -11.99 13.07 3.95
C TYR A 370 -12.72 14.43 3.97
N GLY A 371 -11.98 15.54 4.04
CA GLY A 371 -12.53 16.89 4.13
C GLY A 371 -13.10 17.26 5.51
N ARG A 372 -12.82 16.47 6.55
CA ARG A 372 -13.31 16.73 7.91
C ARG A 372 -12.34 17.65 8.64
N SER A 373 -12.86 18.62 9.38
CA SER A 373 -12.07 19.50 10.25
C SER A 373 -11.39 18.70 11.38
N VAL A 374 -10.09 18.84 11.50
CA VAL A 374 -9.26 18.25 12.56
C VAL A 374 -8.19 19.25 13.00
N PRO A 375 -7.70 19.22 14.25
CA PRO A 375 -6.51 19.96 14.63
C PRO A 375 -5.33 19.57 13.75
N ARG A 376 -4.46 20.54 13.42
CA ARG A 376 -3.25 20.28 12.63
C ARG A 376 -2.41 19.19 13.31
N PRO A 377 -1.96 18.14 12.61
CA PRO A 377 -1.10 17.10 13.18
C PRO A 377 0.18 17.69 13.80
N ALA A 378 0.56 17.16 14.95
CA ALA A 378 1.85 17.47 15.57
C ALA A 378 2.96 16.71 14.85
N ARG A 379 4.07 17.38 14.54
CA ARG A 379 5.22 16.79 13.86
C ARG A 379 6.52 17.26 14.48
N ALA A 380 7.42 16.32 14.73
CA ALA A 380 8.77 16.63 15.21
C ALA A 380 9.81 15.72 14.58
N THR A 381 11.05 16.20 14.59
CA THR A 381 12.24 15.46 14.17
C THR A 381 13.16 15.29 15.36
N ALA A 382 13.41 14.04 15.74
CA ALA A 382 14.36 13.66 16.78
C ALA A 382 15.67 13.24 16.11
N ASN A 383 16.71 14.02 16.32
CA ASN A 383 18.05 13.70 15.85
C ASN A 383 18.83 12.93 16.92
N LEU A 384 19.63 11.98 16.49
CA LEU A 384 20.53 11.18 17.32
C LEU A 384 21.96 11.59 17.02
N ALA A 385 22.83 11.53 18.02
CA ALA A 385 24.24 11.93 17.87
C ALA A 385 24.96 11.06 16.83
N ASP A 386 24.68 9.74 16.86
CA ASP A 386 25.29 8.76 15.97
C ASP A 386 24.25 7.81 15.36
N ASN A 387 24.66 7.11 14.31
CA ASN A 387 23.82 6.05 13.72
C ASN A 387 23.66 4.90 14.71
N THR A 388 22.41 4.54 15.01
CA THR A 388 22.10 3.51 16.00
C THR A 388 20.86 2.69 15.64
N SER A 389 20.73 1.51 16.22
CA SER A 389 19.49 0.70 16.34
C SER A 389 19.11 0.45 17.80
N SER A 390 19.72 1.17 18.75
CA SER A 390 19.40 1.08 20.19
C SER A 390 17.98 1.55 20.45
N ALA A 391 17.15 0.67 20.99
CA ALA A 391 15.76 1.00 21.38
C ALA A 391 15.74 2.06 22.48
N HIS A 392 16.74 2.07 23.37
CA HIS A 392 16.84 3.03 24.45
C HIS A 392 17.11 4.44 23.92
N LEU A 393 18.17 4.63 23.14
CA LEU A 393 18.53 5.94 22.58
C LEU A 393 17.42 6.51 21.66
N MET A 394 16.87 5.65 20.81
CA MET A 394 15.78 6.03 19.94
C MET A 394 14.54 6.46 20.74
N ALA A 395 14.22 5.72 21.79
CA ALA A 395 13.05 6.03 22.61
C ALA A 395 13.24 7.30 23.42
N GLU A 396 14.39 7.53 23.98
CA GLU A 396 14.68 8.78 24.71
C GLU A 396 14.49 10.00 23.81
N ALA A 397 15.08 9.97 22.61
CA ALA A 397 14.96 11.07 21.65
C ALA A 397 13.52 11.27 21.15
N VAL A 398 12.82 10.19 20.82
CA VAL A 398 11.42 10.26 20.32
C VAL A 398 10.47 10.69 21.41
N MET A 399 10.63 10.20 22.66
CA MET A 399 9.73 10.59 23.74
C MET A 399 9.90 12.06 24.12
N ARG A 400 11.12 12.58 24.12
CA ARG A 400 11.37 14.00 24.31
C ARG A 400 10.67 14.82 23.23
N ALA A 401 10.88 14.48 21.95
CA ALA A 401 10.23 15.17 20.84
C ALA A 401 8.69 15.04 20.87
N PHE A 402 8.16 13.91 21.33
CA PHE A 402 6.72 13.71 21.50
C PHE A 402 6.15 14.63 22.58
N ASP A 403 6.79 14.65 23.75
CA ASP A 403 6.34 15.46 24.90
C ASP A 403 6.42 16.98 24.61
N GLU A 404 7.33 17.42 23.72
CA GLU A 404 7.47 18.81 23.29
C GLU A 404 6.36 19.28 22.34
N VAL A 405 5.89 18.42 21.42
CA VAL A 405 5.01 18.89 20.33
C VAL A 405 3.57 18.41 20.43
N VAL A 406 3.31 17.32 21.17
CA VAL A 406 1.96 16.77 21.26
C VAL A 406 1.17 17.49 22.35
N ASN A 407 0.06 18.10 21.96
CA ASN A 407 -0.81 18.78 22.93
C ASN A 407 -1.45 17.76 23.88
N PRO A 408 -1.24 17.88 25.21
CA PRO A 408 -1.68 16.90 26.20
C PRO A 408 -3.20 16.80 26.37
N HIS A 409 -3.95 17.80 25.93
CA HIS A 409 -5.41 17.89 26.09
C HIS A 409 -6.18 17.33 24.89
N LEU A 410 -5.50 17.07 23.75
CA LEU A 410 -6.15 16.59 22.54
C LEU A 410 -6.16 15.07 22.44
N LEU A 411 -7.15 14.56 21.74
CA LEU A 411 -7.29 13.13 21.48
C LEU A 411 -6.51 12.74 20.22
N VAL A 412 -5.73 11.66 20.29
CA VAL A 412 -4.90 11.14 19.20
C VAL A 412 -5.63 10.05 18.43
N ARG A 413 -5.52 10.07 17.11
CA ARG A 413 -6.14 9.07 16.23
C ARG A 413 -5.17 8.33 15.33
N ARG A 414 -4.11 8.98 14.90
CA ARG A 414 -3.13 8.41 13.96
C ARG A 414 -1.72 8.75 14.42
N MET A 415 -0.83 7.80 14.25
CA MET A 415 0.57 7.96 14.61
C MET A 415 1.45 7.37 13.52
N ASN A 416 2.51 8.10 13.16
CA ASN A 416 3.55 7.61 12.27
C ASN A 416 4.91 7.85 12.91
N LEU A 417 5.81 6.89 12.73
CA LEU A 417 7.21 6.97 13.09
C LEU A 417 8.05 6.59 11.86
N THR A 418 8.95 7.47 11.47
CA THR A 418 9.84 7.25 10.31
C THR A 418 11.28 7.38 10.72
N ALA A 419 12.08 6.35 10.49
CA ALA A 419 13.53 6.41 10.55
C ALA A 419 14.06 6.88 9.19
N ASN A 420 14.73 8.03 9.18
CA ASN A 420 15.40 8.59 8.02
C ASN A 420 16.91 8.30 8.06
N HIS A 421 17.61 8.64 6.97
CA HIS A 421 19.05 8.44 6.85
C HIS A 421 19.50 7.03 7.19
N VAL A 422 18.68 6.05 6.79
CA VAL A 422 18.93 4.65 7.10
C VAL A 422 20.13 4.16 6.31
N VAL A 423 21.14 3.63 7.01
CA VAL A 423 22.38 3.10 6.45
C VAL A 423 22.64 1.68 6.93
N THR A 424 23.49 0.94 6.22
CA THR A 424 23.95 -0.37 6.69
C THR A 424 24.98 -0.21 7.81
N GLU A 425 25.07 -1.19 8.72
CA GLU A 425 26.11 -1.22 9.76
C GLU A 425 27.52 -1.12 9.18
N GLN A 426 27.77 -1.77 8.04
CA GLN A 426 29.06 -1.72 7.36
C GLN A 426 29.41 -0.30 6.88
N TYR A 427 28.45 0.42 6.28
CA TYR A 427 28.65 1.79 5.86
C TYR A 427 28.96 2.71 7.05
N ALA A 428 28.17 2.61 8.12
CA ALA A 428 28.37 3.41 9.33
C ALA A 428 29.75 3.14 9.97
N SER A 429 30.19 1.87 10.05
CA SER A 429 31.49 1.47 10.57
C SER A 429 32.64 2.06 9.74
N ASN A 430 32.56 2.01 8.41
CA ASN A 430 33.57 2.59 7.53
C ASN A 430 33.66 4.11 7.69
N LYS A 431 32.52 4.79 7.78
CA LYS A 431 32.44 6.23 8.00
C LYS A 431 33.01 6.66 9.36
N ALA A 432 32.74 5.88 10.41
CA ALA A 432 33.29 6.14 11.74
C ALA A 432 34.83 6.04 11.79
N ARG A 433 35.41 5.06 11.07
CA ARG A 433 36.88 4.90 10.97
C ARG A 433 37.56 6.03 10.22
N SER A 434 36.87 6.69 9.29
CA SER A 434 37.43 7.81 8.51
C SER A 434 37.20 9.18 9.16
N ARG A 435 36.52 9.24 10.32
CA ARG A 435 36.26 10.51 11.02
C ARG A 435 37.50 10.98 11.76
N VAL A 436 38.08 12.09 11.31
CA VAL A 436 39.12 12.79 12.04
C VAL A 436 38.46 13.56 13.20
N VAL A 437 38.90 13.28 14.41
CA VAL A 437 38.44 14.02 15.61
C VAL A 437 39.48 15.11 15.87
N GLN A 438 39.05 16.36 15.78
CA GLN A 438 39.90 17.49 16.21
C GLN A 438 39.88 17.50 17.75
N LEU A 439 41.06 17.36 18.34
CA LEU A 439 41.25 17.44 19.78
C LEU A 439 41.24 18.92 20.20
N ASP A 440 40.67 19.24 21.34
CA ASP A 440 40.73 20.52 21.99
C ASP A 440 41.54 20.43 23.30
N LEU A 441 42.02 21.56 23.79
CA LEU A 441 42.91 21.62 24.95
C LEU A 441 42.18 21.60 26.30
N PHE A 442 40.84 21.68 26.31
CA PHE A 442 40.04 21.85 27.50
C PHE A 442 39.26 20.58 27.87
N THR A 443 39.21 19.58 26.98
CA THR A 443 38.50 18.32 27.20
C THR A 443 39.39 17.31 27.94
N ASP A 444 38.88 16.76 29.03
CA ASP A 444 39.47 15.59 29.68
C ASP A 444 39.21 14.33 28.83
N TYR A 445 40.17 13.99 28.01
CA TYR A 445 40.07 12.84 27.11
C TYR A 445 40.04 11.50 27.83
N GLU A 446 40.67 11.37 29.01
CA GLU A 446 40.62 10.14 29.77
C GLU A 446 39.21 9.89 30.33
N GLN A 447 38.59 10.92 30.87
CA GLN A 447 37.21 10.82 31.36
C GLN A 447 36.28 10.53 30.19
N LEU A 448 36.39 11.25 29.05
CA LEU A 448 35.59 11.03 27.86
C LEU A 448 35.74 9.62 27.31
N GLU A 449 36.93 9.06 27.28
CA GLU A 449 37.17 7.69 26.84
C GLU A 449 36.54 6.66 27.79
N ARG A 450 36.59 6.88 29.11
CA ARG A 450 35.91 6.03 30.09
C ARG A 450 34.39 6.06 29.92
N GLU A 451 33.81 7.24 29.75
CA GLU A 451 32.38 7.41 29.50
C GLU A 451 31.94 6.72 28.19
N ARG A 452 32.70 6.90 27.11
CA ARG A 452 32.46 6.22 25.83
C ARG A 452 32.62 4.71 25.92
N ALA A 453 33.55 4.21 26.70
CA ALA A 453 33.74 2.77 26.92
C ALA A 453 32.54 2.18 27.67
N ALA A 454 32.09 2.84 28.74
CA ALA A 454 30.93 2.42 29.50
C ALA A 454 29.64 2.45 28.65
N GLU A 455 29.48 3.48 27.83
CA GLU A 455 28.34 3.57 26.90
C GLU A 455 28.39 2.46 25.86
N ARG A 456 29.53 2.18 25.24
CA ARG A 456 29.72 1.07 24.29
C ARG A 456 29.32 -0.26 24.92
N GLU A 457 29.79 -0.54 26.14
CA GLU A 457 29.45 -1.79 26.86
C GLU A 457 27.94 -1.91 27.10
N ARG A 458 27.28 -0.79 27.50
CA ARG A 458 25.84 -0.75 27.70
C ARG A 458 25.09 -1.03 26.40
N LEU A 459 25.50 -0.40 25.29
CA LEU A 459 24.88 -0.60 23.97
C LEU A 459 25.10 -2.02 23.43
N GLU A 460 26.26 -2.60 23.64
CA GLU A 460 26.53 -4.01 23.30
C GLU A 460 25.67 -4.98 24.10
N ARG A 461 25.49 -4.73 25.39
CA ARG A 461 24.59 -5.52 26.24
C ARG A 461 23.15 -5.41 25.79
N GLU A 462 22.67 -4.18 25.49
CA GLU A 462 21.32 -3.94 24.92
C GLU A 462 21.15 -4.70 23.60
N ARG A 463 22.12 -4.58 22.70
CA ARG A 463 22.10 -5.27 21.40
C ARG A 463 21.98 -6.78 21.55
N ARG A 464 22.70 -7.39 22.50
CA ARG A 464 22.57 -8.84 22.78
C ARG A 464 21.18 -9.21 23.26
N VAL A 465 20.57 -8.40 24.13
CA VAL A 465 19.19 -8.60 24.59
C VAL A 465 18.20 -8.46 23.42
N GLN A 466 18.32 -7.42 22.62
CA GLN A 466 17.46 -7.22 21.44
C GLN A 466 17.59 -8.38 20.44
N GLN A 467 18.81 -8.90 20.20
CA GLN A 467 19.04 -10.03 19.31
C GLN A 467 18.39 -11.31 19.84
N THR A 468 18.49 -11.54 21.16
CA THR A 468 17.83 -12.68 21.81
C THR A 468 16.31 -12.58 21.70
N MET A 469 15.74 -11.40 21.97
CA MET A 469 14.31 -11.15 21.79
C MET A 469 13.87 -11.40 20.35
N LEU A 470 14.64 -10.94 19.37
CA LEU A 470 14.36 -11.13 17.94
C LEU A 470 14.36 -12.63 17.58
N ASN A 471 15.35 -13.39 18.05
CA ASN A 471 15.44 -14.83 17.82
C ASN A 471 14.23 -15.57 18.44
N ILE A 472 13.86 -15.25 19.69
CA ILE A 472 12.67 -15.82 20.33
C ILE A 472 11.41 -15.50 19.51
N LYS A 473 11.23 -14.25 19.09
CA LYS A 473 10.07 -13.84 18.28
C LYS A 473 10.03 -14.55 16.91
N LYS A 474 11.16 -14.80 16.29
CA LYS A 474 11.25 -15.53 15.01
C LYS A 474 10.91 -17.01 15.17
N THR A 475 11.37 -17.65 16.26
CA THR A 475 11.20 -19.09 16.48
C THR A 475 9.81 -19.43 17.03
N PHE A 476 9.32 -18.66 17.98
CA PHE A 476 8.12 -18.96 18.76
C PHE A 476 6.94 -18.02 18.51
N GLY A 477 7.09 -17.06 17.59
CA GLY A 477 6.07 -16.08 17.25
C GLY A 477 6.25 -14.72 17.94
N LYS A 478 5.63 -13.70 17.35
CA LYS A 478 5.85 -12.30 17.74
C LYS A 478 5.46 -11.97 19.18
N ASN A 479 4.50 -12.73 19.76
CA ASN A 479 4.03 -12.56 21.14
C ASN A 479 4.73 -13.48 22.17
N ALA A 480 5.72 -14.29 21.75
CA ALA A 480 6.41 -15.21 22.64
C ALA A 480 7.23 -14.50 23.73
N ILE A 481 7.66 -13.26 23.48
CA ILE A 481 8.32 -12.40 24.47
C ILE A 481 7.81 -10.97 24.34
N LEU A 482 7.36 -10.38 25.43
CA LEU A 482 6.77 -9.06 25.53
C LEU A 482 7.46 -8.26 26.63
N LYS A 483 7.46 -6.92 26.51
CA LYS A 483 7.88 -6.02 27.57
C LYS A 483 6.69 -5.69 28.48
N GLY A 484 6.93 -5.33 29.75
CA GLY A 484 5.87 -4.89 30.66
C GLY A 484 4.99 -3.76 30.09
N LEU A 485 5.59 -2.86 29.29
CA LEU A 485 4.87 -1.80 28.59
C LEU A 485 3.75 -2.31 27.67
N ASN A 486 3.90 -3.49 27.10
CA ASN A 486 2.90 -4.07 26.19
C ASN A 486 1.61 -4.52 26.90
N PHE A 487 1.56 -4.45 28.24
CA PHE A 487 0.38 -4.69 29.07
C PHE A 487 -0.18 -3.41 29.70
N ALA A 488 0.41 -2.24 29.39
CA ALA A 488 -0.08 -0.97 29.88
C ALA A 488 -1.41 -0.58 29.19
N ASP A 489 -2.18 0.29 29.84
CA ASP A 489 -3.39 0.85 29.22
C ASP A 489 -3.05 1.58 27.90
N GLY A 490 -3.81 1.26 26.86
CA GLY A 490 -3.57 1.78 25.52
C GLY A 490 -2.53 1.02 24.70
N ALA A 491 -1.82 0.01 25.24
CA ALA A 491 -0.87 -0.78 24.46
C ALA A 491 -1.57 -1.55 23.32
N THR A 492 -0.90 -1.61 22.15
CA THR A 492 -1.46 -2.19 20.93
C THR A 492 -0.63 -3.34 20.36
N THR A 493 0.58 -3.57 20.85
CA THR A 493 1.55 -4.52 20.26
C THR A 493 1.01 -5.94 20.18
N ILE A 494 0.34 -6.44 21.24
CA ILE A 494 -0.17 -7.81 21.29
C ILE A 494 -1.15 -8.08 20.15
N GLU A 495 -2.10 -7.18 19.97
CA GLU A 495 -3.08 -7.27 18.88
C GLU A 495 -2.42 -7.08 17.51
N ARG A 496 -1.52 -6.11 17.37
CA ARG A 496 -0.83 -5.83 16.10
C ARG A 496 0.09 -6.95 15.65
N ASN A 497 0.67 -7.70 16.57
CA ASN A 497 1.49 -8.86 16.25
C ASN A 497 0.69 -9.98 15.55
N SER A 498 -0.62 -10.02 15.74
CA SER A 498 -1.55 -10.92 15.03
C SER A 498 -2.07 -10.33 13.71
N GLN A 499 -1.50 -9.18 13.25
CA GLN A 499 -1.91 -8.51 12.02
C GLN A 499 -0.80 -8.51 10.98
N ILE A 500 -1.21 -8.49 9.70
CA ILE A 500 -0.35 -8.22 8.53
C ILE A 500 -0.94 -7.02 7.81
N GLY A 501 -0.13 -5.95 7.62
CA GLY A 501 -0.62 -4.73 6.98
C GLY A 501 -1.78 -4.03 7.70
N GLY A 502 -1.94 -4.25 9.02
CA GLY A 502 -3.02 -3.67 9.83
C GLY A 502 -4.35 -4.43 9.76
N HIS A 503 -4.37 -5.63 9.20
CA HIS A 503 -5.53 -6.53 9.10
C HIS A 503 -5.21 -7.87 9.73
N LYS A 504 -6.22 -8.66 10.10
CA LYS A 504 -6.05 -10.00 10.67
C LYS A 504 -5.19 -10.87 9.75
N ALA A 505 -4.21 -11.59 10.36
CA ALA A 505 -3.28 -12.45 9.64
C ALA A 505 -3.95 -13.72 9.09
#